data_909660757c0ffbe5ee52af36f8edeb69
#
_entry.id   909660757c0ffbe5ee52af36f8edeb69
#
_cell.length_a   1.000
_cell.length_b   1.000
_cell.length_c   1.000
_cell.angle_alpha   90.00
_cell.angle_beta   90.00
_cell.angle_gamma   90.00
#
_symmetry.space_group_name_H-M   'P 1'
#
loop_
_entity.id
_entity.type
_entity.pdbx_description
1 polymer ?
#
loop_
_entity_poly.entity_id
_entity_poly.type
_entity_poly.pdbx_seq_one_letter_code
_entity_poly.pdbx_strand_id
1 'polypeptide(L)'
;MAIDPVTASMLVGGASLTKGVSGYKAGQSSAKSAMATAAYNKQISDINAQMEKDRGRITRSITERNAEVIADRASYDAFLIDRQALEQEAQTSFDMQIAERQYDILTSEKRAKWGTSGVTMQGSPATVAFADAHAAAVNLANIELRGAQAKSSI
;
A
#
# COMPACT_ATOMS: atom_id res chain seq x y z
N MET A 1 19.84 22.11 -7.55
CA MET A 1 20.92 23.12 -7.49
C MET A 1 21.63 22.91 -6.16
N ALA A 2 22.79 22.30 -6.22
CA ALA A 2 23.65 22.07 -5.06
C ALA A 2 24.59 23.27 -4.93
N ILE A 3 24.61 23.90 -3.78
CA ILE A 3 25.55 24.97 -3.46
C ILE A 3 26.67 24.33 -2.65
N ASP A 4 27.87 24.27 -3.26
CA ASP A 4 29.08 23.73 -2.65
C ASP A 4 29.59 24.63 -1.52
N PRO A 5 29.90 24.06 -0.33
CA PRO A 5 30.39 24.81 0.84
C PRO A 5 31.92 24.96 0.89
N VAL A 6 32.63 25.05 -0.22
CA VAL A 6 34.11 25.01 -0.22
C VAL A 6 34.79 26.37 -0.44
N THR A 7 34.09 27.48 -0.54
CA THR A 7 34.72 28.78 -0.89
C THR A 7 34.81 29.80 0.26
N ALA A 8 34.89 29.39 1.51
CA ALA A 8 35.04 30.34 2.63
C ALA A 8 36.34 30.20 3.44
N SER A 9 37.38 29.62 2.90
CA SER A 9 38.63 29.41 3.67
C SER A 9 39.89 29.93 3.02
N MET A 10 39.85 31.05 2.27
CA MET A 10 41.11 31.66 1.82
C MET A 10 40.99 33.17 1.79
N LEU A 11 41.19 33.82 2.94
CA LEU A 11 41.61 35.22 3.01
C LEU A 11 42.14 35.58 4.38
N VAL A 12 43.21 34.93 4.81
CA VAL A 12 44.15 35.49 5.82
C VAL A 12 45.57 35.08 5.48
N GLY A 13 46.21 35.85 4.66
CA GLY A 13 47.61 35.70 4.35
C GLY A 13 48.13 37.05 3.85
N GLY A 14 48.70 37.83 4.67
CA GLY A 14 49.40 39.02 4.23
C GLY A 14 49.40 40.14 5.25
N ALA A 15 50.18 40.02 6.27
CA ALA A 15 50.60 41.18 7.05
C ALA A 15 52.11 41.17 7.22
N SER A 16 52.72 42.04 6.46
CA SER A 16 54.15 42.40 6.48
C SER A 16 54.62 42.87 7.85
N LEU A 17 55.81 42.43 8.22
CA LEU A 17 56.62 42.87 9.31
C LEU A 17 56.95 44.37 9.19
N THR A 18 56.43 45.20 10.10
CA THR A 18 56.99 46.51 10.41
C THR A 18 57.28 46.61 11.89
N LYS A 19 58.55 46.90 12.16
CA LYS A 19 59.18 47.09 13.46
C LYS A 19 58.52 48.23 14.28
N GLY A 20 58.43 48.01 15.58
CA GLY A 20 58.36 49.13 16.50
C GLY A 20 57.58 48.87 17.78
N VAL A 21 58.12 49.14 18.86
CA VAL A 21 57.81 49.14 20.30
C VAL A 21 56.37 49.48 20.76
N SER A 22 55.43 49.69 19.85
CA SER A 22 53.98 49.82 20.10
C SER A 22 53.23 48.47 20.06
N GLY A 23 53.89 47.35 19.79
CA GLY A 23 53.29 46.03 19.48
C GLY A 23 52.65 45.31 20.68
N TYR A 24 52.90 45.67 21.92
CA TYR A 24 52.39 44.90 23.07
C TYR A 24 50.89 45.13 23.29
N LYS A 25 50.35 46.32 22.99
CA LYS A 25 48.91 46.57 23.09
C LYS A 25 48.14 46.13 21.86
N ALA A 26 48.75 46.17 20.67
CA ALA A 26 48.15 45.71 19.42
C ALA A 26 48.03 44.16 19.38
N GLY A 27 49.05 43.47 19.94
CA GLY A 27 49.03 42.00 20.06
C GLY A 27 47.93 41.47 20.97
N GLN A 28 47.65 42.21 22.04
CA GLN A 28 46.61 41.84 23.00
C GLN A 28 45.19 42.04 22.43
N SER A 29 44.99 43.05 21.59
CA SER A 29 43.71 43.29 20.94
C SER A 29 43.44 42.31 19.79
N SER A 30 44.51 41.95 19.03
CA SER A 30 44.38 40.93 17.97
C SER A 30 44.18 39.51 18.55
N ALA A 31 44.80 39.19 19.68
CA ALA A 31 44.56 37.92 20.36
C ALA A 31 43.14 37.81 20.92
N LYS A 32 42.61 38.90 21.49
CA LYS A 32 41.21 38.98 21.98
C LYS A 32 40.21 38.85 20.82
N SER A 33 40.46 39.52 19.70
CA SER A 33 39.57 39.41 18.52
C SER A 33 39.63 38.01 17.88
N ALA A 34 40.82 37.37 17.83
CA ALA A 34 40.97 36.01 17.37
C ALA A 34 40.25 34.98 18.27
N MET A 35 40.34 35.16 19.61
CA MET A 35 39.61 34.32 20.56
C MET A 35 38.08 34.52 20.45
N ALA A 36 37.62 35.75 20.26
CA ALA A 36 36.20 36.04 20.06
C ALA A 36 35.66 35.42 18.74
N THR A 37 36.44 35.51 17.66
CA THR A 37 36.08 34.84 16.38
C THR A 37 36.08 33.33 16.50
N ALA A 38 37.05 32.75 17.19
CA ALA A 38 37.10 31.30 17.42
C ALA A 38 35.91 30.81 18.27
N ALA A 39 35.55 31.58 19.34
CA ALA A 39 34.40 31.28 20.17
C ALA A 39 33.08 31.38 19.35
N TYR A 40 32.94 32.39 18.51
CA TYR A 40 31.81 32.56 17.61
C TYR A 40 31.70 31.42 16.58
N ASN A 41 32.82 31.07 15.94
CA ASN A 41 32.84 29.95 15.00
C ASN A 41 32.51 28.61 15.66
N LYS A 42 32.97 28.39 16.88
CA LYS A 42 32.59 27.21 17.66
C LYS A 42 31.10 27.19 17.95
N GLN A 43 30.52 28.34 18.34
CA GLN A 43 29.09 28.46 18.63
C GLN A 43 28.24 28.18 17.38
N ILE A 44 28.65 28.68 16.21
CA ILE A 44 27.99 28.38 14.92
C ILE A 44 28.11 26.88 14.58
N SER A 45 29.28 26.28 14.77
CA SER A 45 29.49 24.84 14.55
C SER A 45 28.60 23.98 15.44
N ASP A 46 28.49 24.36 16.73
CA ASP A 46 27.64 23.64 17.69
C ASP A 46 26.15 23.77 17.32
N ILE A 47 25.72 24.97 16.90
CA ILE A 47 24.33 25.21 16.41
C ILE A 47 24.06 24.39 15.15
N ASN A 48 24.98 24.37 14.19
CA ASN A 48 24.84 23.59 12.97
C ASN A 48 24.75 22.09 13.26
N ALA A 49 25.60 21.57 14.16
CA ALA A 49 25.57 20.18 14.59
C ALA A 49 24.23 19.82 15.27
N GLN A 50 23.66 20.76 16.03
CA GLN A 50 22.37 20.57 16.69
C GLN A 50 21.22 20.59 15.67
N MET A 51 21.23 21.52 14.72
CA MET A 51 20.28 21.55 13.61
C MET A 51 20.30 20.27 12.76
N GLU A 52 21.47 19.74 12.46
CA GLU A 52 21.60 18.47 11.73
C GLU A 52 21.01 17.28 12.51
N LYS A 53 21.24 17.23 13.83
CA LYS A 53 20.62 16.21 14.69
C LYS A 53 19.11 16.31 14.72
N ASP A 54 18.58 17.55 14.85
CA ASP A 54 17.15 17.78 14.90
C ASP A 54 16.50 17.47 13.54
N ARG A 55 17.16 17.83 12.45
CA ARG A 55 16.74 17.46 11.09
C ARG A 55 16.71 15.94 10.90
N GLY A 56 17.72 15.24 11.38
CA GLY A 56 17.75 13.78 11.36
C GLY A 56 16.62 13.16 12.17
N ARG A 57 16.30 13.69 13.35
CA ARG A 57 15.16 13.23 14.16
C ARG A 57 13.82 13.46 13.46
N ILE A 58 13.62 14.64 12.89
CA ILE A 58 12.39 14.98 12.16
C ILE A 58 12.22 14.09 10.96
N THR A 59 13.27 13.88 10.16
CA THR A 59 13.22 13.00 8.99
C THR A 59 12.86 11.57 9.39
N ARG A 60 13.49 11.07 10.46
CA ARG A 60 13.20 9.73 10.99
C ARG A 60 11.74 9.61 11.45
N SER A 61 11.23 10.57 12.21
CA SER A 61 9.84 10.58 12.66
C SER A 61 8.84 10.63 11.50
N ILE A 62 9.13 11.41 10.45
CA ILE A 62 8.31 11.45 9.24
C ILE A 62 8.33 10.10 8.52
N THR A 63 9.50 9.48 8.40
CA THR A 63 9.64 8.17 7.75
C THR A 63 8.89 7.08 8.51
N GLU A 64 9.00 7.07 9.84
CA GLU A 64 8.28 6.13 10.71
C GLU A 64 6.77 6.30 10.58
N ARG A 65 6.26 7.53 10.63
CA ARG A 65 4.83 7.81 10.44
C ARG A 65 4.34 7.43 9.05
N ASN A 66 5.12 7.69 8.00
CA ASN A 66 4.75 7.30 6.65
C ASN A 66 4.70 5.77 6.50
N ALA A 67 5.63 5.04 7.11
CA ALA A 67 5.62 3.59 7.12
C ALA A 67 4.36 3.04 7.85
N GLU A 68 3.99 3.63 8.98
CA GLU A 68 2.78 3.28 9.72
C GLU A 68 1.51 3.53 8.89
N VAL A 69 1.38 4.70 8.27
CA VAL A 69 0.24 5.02 7.39
C VAL A 69 0.15 4.08 6.19
N ILE A 70 1.29 3.70 5.60
CA ILE A 70 1.31 2.72 4.49
C ILE A 70 0.87 1.34 4.98
N ALA A 71 1.32 0.90 6.16
CA ALA A 71 0.92 -0.38 6.73
C ALA A 71 -0.58 -0.42 7.07
N ASP A 72 -1.11 0.66 7.67
CA ASP A 72 -2.54 0.78 7.96
C ASP A 72 -3.39 0.75 6.69
N ARG A 73 -2.94 1.45 5.66
CA ARG A 73 -3.61 1.46 4.36
C ARG A 73 -3.60 0.08 3.71
N ALA A 74 -2.46 -0.62 3.73
CA ALA A 74 -2.36 -1.98 3.20
C ALA A 74 -3.27 -2.96 3.94
N SER A 75 -3.39 -2.85 5.26
CA SER A 75 -4.29 -3.67 6.06
C SER A 75 -5.76 -3.40 5.76
N TYR A 76 -6.12 -2.13 5.54
CA TYR A 76 -7.47 -1.75 5.15
C TYR A 76 -7.82 -2.23 3.73
N ASP A 77 -6.90 -2.10 2.79
CA ASP A 77 -7.09 -2.59 1.42
C ASP A 77 -7.25 -4.13 1.40
N ALA A 78 -6.45 -4.86 2.19
CA ALA A 78 -6.61 -6.29 2.37
C ALA A 78 -7.98 -6.67 2.94
N PHE A 79 -8.46 -5.94 3.96
CA PHE A 79 -9.79 -6.15 4.52
C PHE A 79 -10.91 -5.92 3.49
N LEU A 80 -10.79 -4.90 2.63
CA LEU A 80 -11.77 -4.64 1.55
C LEU A 80 -11.78 -5.76 0.53
N ILE A 81 -10.61 -6.27 0.15
CA ILE A 81 -10.47 -7.41 -0.78
C ILE A 81 -11.14 -8.66 -0.18
N ASP A 82 -10.86 -8.99 1.06
CA ASP A 82 -11.47 -10.14 1.74
C ASP A 82 -12.99 -10.02 1.80
N ARG A 83 -13.49 -8.82 2.10
CA ARG A 83 -14.92 -8.56 2.14
C ARG A 83 -15.57 -8.73 0.76
N GLN A 84 -14.96 -8.21 -0.29
CA GLN A 84 -15.45 -8.37 -1.66
C GLN A 84 -15.44 -9.84 -2.09
N ALA A 85 -14.41 -10.60 -1.71
CA ALA A 85 -14.34 -12.03 -1.99
C ALA A 85 -15.48 -12.82 -1.30
N LEU A 86 -15.81 -12.48 -0.04
CA LEU A 86 -16.94 -13.07 0.70
C LEU A 86 -18.29 -12.70 0.07
N GLU A 87 -18.48 -11.46 -0.34
CA GLU A 87 -19.70 -11.00 -1.02
C GLU A 87 -19.89 -11.75 -2.36
N GLN A 88 -18.81 -11.94 -3.13
CA GLN A 88 -18.85 -12.70 -4.37
C GLN A 88 -19.16 -14.19 -4.16
N GLU A 89 -18.61 -14.78 -3.11
CA GLU A 89 -18.90 -16.16 -2.74
C GLU A 89 -20.37 -16.35 -2.32
N ALA A 90 -20.91 -15.42 -1.52
CA ALA A 90 -22.31 -15.42 -1.14
C ALA A 90 -23.24 -15.25 -2.35
N GLN A 91 -22.89 -14.37 -3.28
CA GLN A 91 -23.65 -14.18 -4.53
C GLN A 91 -23.63 -15.46 -5.39
N THR A 92 -22.49 -16.09 -5.56
CA THR A 92 -22.34 -17.33 -6.31
C THR A 92 -23.17 -18.45 -5.70
N SER A 93 -23.13 -18.59 -4.37
CA SER A 93 -23.94 -19.58 -3.63
C SER A 93 -25.45 -19.33 -3.81
N PHE A 94 -25.87 -18.09 -3.77
CA PHE A 94 -27.26 -17.69 -4.00
C PHE A 94 -27.72 -18.01 -5.44
N ASP A 95 -26.91 -17.72 -6.44
CA ASP A 95 -27.19 -18.00 -7.83
C ASP A 95 -27.29 -19.53 -8.09
N MET A 96 -26.43 -20.32 -7.45
CA MET A 96 -26.52 -21.78 -7.48
C MET A 96 -27.84 -22.28 -6.88
N GLN A 97 -28.23 -21.78 -5.71
CA GLN A 97 -29.49 -22.17 -5.07
C GLN A 97 -30.72 -21.82 -5.93
N ILE A 98 -30.70 -20.68 -6.60
CA ILE A 98 -31.77 -20.30 -7.53
C ILE A 98 -31.82 -21.29 -8.71
N ALA A 99 -30.69 -21.60 -9.30
CA ALA A 99 -30.60 -22.52 -10.43
C ALA A 99 -31.06 -23.94 -10.04
N GLU A 100 -30.69 -24.44 -8.88
CA GLU A 100 -31.16 -25.72 -8.34
C GLU A 100 -32.68 -25.73 -8.16
N ARG A 101 -33.25 -24.70 -7.52
CA ARG A 101 -34.72 -24.59 -7.34
C ARG A 101 -35.46 -24.53 -8.66
N GLN A 102 -34.95 -23.80 -9.64
CA GLN A 102 -35.56 -23.74 -10.97
C GLN A 102 -35.55 -25.10 -11.65
N TYR A 103 -34.46 -25.85 -11.53
CA TYR A 103 -34.36 -27.20 -12.04
C TYR A 103 -35.35 -28.15 -11.35
N ASP A 104 -35.48 -28.09 -10.03
CA ASP A 104 -36.43 -28.89 -9.25
C ASP A 104 -37.87 -28.62 -9.67
N ILE A 105 -38.24 -27.35 -9.87
CA ILE A 105 -39.57 -26.94 -10.34
C ILE A 105 -39.82 -27.53 -11.72
N LEU A 106 -38.92 -27.33 -12.68
CA LEU A 106 -39.06 -27.84 -14.05
C LEU A 106 -39.17 -29.36 -14.08
N THR A 107 -38.36 -30.04 -13.26
CA THR A 107 -38.40 -31.52 -13.19
C THR A 107 -39.69 -32.01 -12.58
N SER A 108 -40.22 -31.36 -11.56
CA SER A 108 -41.45 -31.67 -10.90
C SER A 108 -42.65 -31.46 -11.86
N GLU A 109 -42.70 -30.33 -12.58
CA GLU A 109 -43.70 -30.07 -13.60
C GLU A 109 -43.71 -31.09 -14.71
N LYS A 110 -42.53 -31.48 -15.21
CA LYS A 110 -42.41 -32.55 -16.26
C LYS A 110 -42.91 -33.90 -15.75
N ARG A 111 -42.52 -34.27 -14.53
CA ARG A 111 -43.00 -35.51 -13.88
C ARG A 111 -44.52 -35.54 -13.72
N ALA A 112 -45.11 -34.41 -13.27
CA ALA A 112 -46.53 -34.28 -13.12
C ALA A 112 -47.27 -34.41 -14.46
N LYS A 113 -46.77 -33.75 -15.54
CA LYS A 113 -47.30 -33.88 -16.89
C LYS A 113 -47.25 -35.29 -17.44
N TRP A 114 -46.12 -36.01 -17.22
CA TRP A 114 -46.02 -37.39 -17.66
C TRP A 114 -46.92 -38.32 -16.86
N GLY A 115 -47.06 -38.12 -15.55
CA GLY A 115 -47.97 -38.89 -14.71
C GLY A 115 -49.45 -38.74 -15.11
N THR A 116 -49.88 -37.51 -15.43
CA THR A 116 -51.24 -37.27 -15.89
C THR A 116 -51.54 -37.79 -17.30
N SER A 117 -50.52 -37.87 -18.16
CA SER A 117 -50.67 -38.42 -19.54
C SER A 117 -50.53 -39.95 -19.63
N GLY A 118 -50.33 -40.65 -18.50
CA GLY A 118 -50.15 -42.10 -18.48
C GLY A 118 -48.82 -42.60 -19.10
N VAL A 119 -47.90 -41.66 -19.35
CA VAL A 119 -46.58 -41.99 -19.92
C VAL A 119 -45.67 -42.52 -18.79
N THR A 120 -45.14 -43.75 -19.00
CA THR A 120 -44.15 -44.32 -18.06
C THR A 120 -42.78 -43.68 -18.24
N MET A 121 -42.01 -43.66 -17.16
CA MET A 121 -40.61 -43.12 -17.15
C MET A 121 -39.60 -44.03 -17.85
N GLN A 122 -40.03 -44.82 -18.87
CA GLN A 122 -39.23 -45.71 -19.69
C GLN A 122 -39.07 -45.13 -21.09
N GLY A 123 -37.91 -45.31 -21.71
CA GLY A 123 -37.66 -44.84 -23.07
C GLY A 123 -37.43 -43.35 -23.19
N SER A 124 -38.19 -42.67 -24.06
CA SER A 124 -38.02 -41.24 -24.37
C SER A 124 -38.11 -40.30 -23.16
N PRO A 125 -39.05 -40.48 -22.18
CA PRO A 125 -39.08 -39.63 -21.00
C PRO A 125 -37.82 -39.76 -20.13
N ALA A 126 -37.26 -40.95 -20.00
CA ALA A 126 -36.01 -41.13 -19.26
C ALA A 126 -34.84 -40.46 -19.94
N THR A 127 -34.76 -40.48 -21.25
CA THR A 127 -33.73 -39.81 -22.04
C THR A 127 -33.83 -38.28 -21.89
N VAL A 128 -35.05 -37.71 -21.91
CA VAL A 128 -35.29 -36.29 -21.68
C VAL A 128 -34.89 -35.91 -20.25
N ALA A 129 -35.27 -36.69 -19.25
CA ALA A 129 -34.91 -36.40 -17.84
C ALA A 129 -33.38 -36.41 -17.64
N PHE A 130 -32.67 -37.34 -18.30
CA PHE A 130 -31.23 -37.38 -18.27
C PHE A 130 -30.58 -36.18 -18.97
N ALA A 131 -31.09 -35.78 -20.13
CA ALA A 131 -30.62 -34.57 -20.83
C ALA A 131 -30.83 -33.30 -20.02
N ASP A 132 -31.99 -33.15 -19.34
CA ASP A 132 -32.27 -32.04 -18.45
C ASP A 132 -31.33 -32.01 -17.23
N ALA A 133 -31.07 -33.16 -16.61
CA ALA A 133 -30.14 -33.29 -15.50
C ALA A 133 -28.70 -32.92 -15.92
N HIS A 134 -28.29 -33.34 -17.09
CA HIS A 134 -26.98 -32.96 -17.63
C HIS A 134 -26.89 -31.44 -17.91
N ALA A 135 -27.93 -30.88 -18.51
CA ALA A 135 -27.98 -29.43 -18.78
C ALA A 135 -27.94 -28.62 -17.48
N ALA A 136 -28.65 -29.05 -16.42
CA ALA A 136 -28.61 -28.44 -15.10
C ALA A 136 -27.21 -28.52 -14.48
N ALA A 137 -26.57 -29.69 -14.54
CA ALA A 137 -25.21 -29.87 -14.01
C ALA A 137 -24.19 -28.95 -14.72
N VAL A 138 -24.30 -28.82 -16.04
CA VAL A 138 -23.44 -27.91 -16.82
C VAL A 138 -23.71 -26.46 -16.45
N ASN A 139 -24.96 -26.08 -16.22
CA ASN A 139 -25.31 -24.70 -15.82
C ASN A 139 -24.74 -24.38 -14.43
N LEU A 140 -24.89 -25.28 -13.45
CA LEU A 140 -24.31 -25.11 -12.11
C LEU A 140 -22.78 -25.00 -12.16
N ALA A 141 -22.12 -25.85 -12.92
CA ALA A 141 -20.66 -25.78 -13.10
C ALA A 141 -20.21 -24.45 -13.73
N ASN A 142 -21.00 -23.91 -14.67
CA ASN A 142 -20.71 -22.60 -15.26
C ASN A 142 -20.90 -21.44 -14.26
N ILE A 143 -21.88 -21.51 -13.36
CA ILE A 143 -22.08 -20.51 -12.29
C ILE A 143 -20.89 -20.56 -11.35
N GLU A 144 -20.47 -21.74 -10.90
CA GLU A 144 -19.32 -21.93 -10.03
C GLU A 144 -18.03 -21.41 -10.66
N LEU A 145 -17.78 -21.75 -11.94
CA LEU A 145 -16.61 -21.28 -12.67
C LEU A 145 -16.56 -19.74 -12.78
N ARG A 146 -17.70 -19.10 -13.10
CA ARG A 146 -17.79 -17.63 -13.14
C ARG A 146 -17.55 -17.02 -11.78
N GLY A 147 -18.08 -17.60 -10.72
CA GLY A 147 -17.84 -17.18 -9.35
C GLY A 147 -16.36 -17.27 -8.98
N ALA A 148 -15.69 -18.37 -9.31
CA ALA A 148 -14.26 -18.55 -9.09
C ALA A 148 -13.41 -17.54 -9.89
N GLN A 149 -13.77 -17.28 -11.15
CA GLN A 149 -13.10 -16.26 -11.98
C GLN A 149 -13.28 -14.86 -11.41
N ALA A 150 -14.50 -14.49 -10.99
CA ALA A 150 -14.76 -13.20 -10.38
C ALA A 150 -13.98 -13.02 -9.08
N LYS A 151 -13.91 -14.05 -8.22
CA LYS A 151 -13.10 -14.04 -7.00
C LYS A 151 -11.61 -13.91 -7.29
N SER A 152 -11.09 -14.51 -8.35
CA SER A 152 -9.66 -14.41 -8.73
C SER A 152 -9.27 -13.06 -9.34
N SER A 153 -10.23 -12.23 -9.71
CA SER A 153 -10.01 -10.89 -10.29
C SER A 153 -10.05 -9.75 -9.26
N ILE A 154 -10.36 -10.06 -8.00
CA ILE A 154 -10.34 -9.15 -6.85
C ILE A 154 -8.93 -9.09 -6.25
#